data_9ed0c96d75b906d92315cd89b493fc06
#
_entry.id   9ed0c96d75b906d92315cd89b493fc06
#
_cell.length_a   1.000
_cell.length_b   1.000
_cell.length_c   1.000
_cell.angle_alpha   90.00
_cell.angle_beta   90.00
_cell.angle_gamma   90.00
#
_symmetry.space_group_name_H-M   'P 1'
#
loop_
_entity.id
_entity.type
_entity.pdbx_description
1 polymer ?
#
loop_
_entity_poly.entity_id
_entity_poly.type
_entity_poly.pdbx_seq_one_letter_code
_entity_poly.pdbx_strand_id
1 'polypeptide(L)'
;MAKRKKAPAAVEEFRQRPLFHLAFRVDDLATTRNFYVDVLGCRVGRESATWIDFDFFGYQITAHCLGADVAAPTNSVDGHDIPIPHFGLIMSWEDWHRAVDHMNYIGVRFRVAPHIRFKDGPGEQATFFLEDPSGNCLEFKAFKNIEDVFATAR
;
A
#
# COMPACT_ATOMS: atom_id res chain seq x y z
N MET A 1 27.07 -25.85 20.72
CA MET A 1 26.42 -25.59 19.39
C MET A 1 25.41 -24.45 19.55
N ALA A 2 25.68 -23.26 19.01
CA ALA A 2 24.77 -22.14 19.06
C ALA A 2 23.57 -22.41 18.11
N LYS A 3 22.36 -22.39 18.63
CA LYS A 3 21.12 -22.49 17.82
C LYS A 3 21.08 -21.27 16.87
N ARG A 4 21.25 -21.48 15.57
CA ARG A 4 21.00 -20.44 14.58
C ARG A 4 19.56 -19.91 14.77
N LYS A 5 19.44 -18.63 15.08
CA LYS A 5 18.13 -17.96 15.10
C LYS A 5 17.50 -18.10 13.72
N LYS A 6 16.27 -18.60 13.66
CA LYS A 6 15.50 -18.72 12.43
C LYS A 6 15.37 -17.33 11.80
N ALA A 7 15.69 -17.20 10.50
CA ALA A 7 15.55 -15.96 9.77
C ALA A 7 14.06 -15.48 9.85
N PRO A 8 13.80 -14.16 9.84
CA PRO A 8 12.44 -13.64 9.70
C PRO A 8 11.75 -14.21 8.45
N ALA A 9 10.44 -14.40 8.50
CA ALA A 9 9.66 -14.99 7.41
C ALA A 9 9.87 -14.26 6.07
N ALA A 10 9.97 -12.93 6.09
CA ALA A 10 10.27 -12.11 4.90
C ALA A 10 11.64 -12.45 4.27
N VAL A 11 12.64 -12.82 5.07
CA VAL A 11 13.97 -13.23 4.56
C VAL A 11 13.93 -14.62 3.94
N GLU A 12 13.12 -15.52 4.48
CA GLU A 12 12.95 -16.86 3.90
C GLU A 12 12.19 -16.78 2.57
N GLU A 13 11.17 -15.93 2.49
CA GLU A 13 10.41 -15.69 1.26
C GLU A 13 11.28 -15.01 0.18
N PHE A 14 12.18 -14.09 0.55
CA PHE A 14 13.14 -13.46 -0.36
C PHE A 14 14.04 -14.46 -1.06
N ARG A 15 14.38 -15.58 -0.42
CA ARG A 15 15.17 -16.64 -1.05
C ARG A 15 14.43 -17.39 -2.15
N GLN A 16 13.09 -17.28 -2.16
CA GLN A 16 12.25 -17.93 -3.17
C GLN A 16 11.90 -17.00 -4.33
N ARG A 17 11.75 -15.68 -4.06
CA ARG A 17 11.45 -14.65 -5.06
C ARG A 17 12.01 -13.29 -4.65
N PRO A 18 12.38 -12.43 -5.61
CA PRO A 18 12.75 -11.04 -5.30
C PRO A 18 11.60 -10.29 -4.60
N LEU A 19 11.96 -9.42 -3.67
CA LEU A 19 11.01 -8.49 -3.05
C LEU A 19 10.97 -7.18 -3.82
N PHE A 20 9.78 -6.57 -3.89
CA PHE A 20 9.63 -5.22 -4.41
C PHE A 20 10.21 -4.21 -3.42
N HIS A 21 10.88 -3.18 -3.94
CA HIS A 21 11.37 -2.03 -3.20
C HIS A 21 10.86 -0.74 -3.82
N LEU A 22 10.41 0.19 -2.96
CA LEU A 22 9.99 1.53 -3.36
C LEU A 22 10.63 2.55 -2.42
N ALA A 23 11.27 3.58 -2.96
CA ALA A 23 11.64 4.80 -2.23
C ALA A 23 10.68 5.92 -2.61
N PHE A 24 10.16 6.64 -1.62
CA PHE A 24 9.21 7.72 -1.82
C PHE A 24 9.47 8.88 -0.85
N ARG A 25 8.96 10.02 -1.20
CA ARG A 25 9.17 11.26 -0.48
C ARG A 25 8.09 11.50 0.56
N VAL A 26 8.50 12.05 1.71
CA VAL A 26 7.58 12.52 2.76
C VAL A 26 8.04 13.86 3.31
N ASP A 27 7.12 14.58 3.95
CA ASP A 27 7.35 15.90 4.53
C ASP A 27 7.85 15.82 5.96
N ASP A 28 7.37 14.84 6.73
CA ASP A 28 7.67 14.64 8.13
C ASP A 28 7.69 13.17 8.52
N LEU A 29 8.76 12.72 9.20
CA LEU A 29 8.93 11.31 9.55
C LEU A 29 8.02 10.86 10.71
N ALA A 30 7.67 11.74 11.64
CA ALA A 30 6.85 11.36 12.78
C ALA A 30 5.40 11.08 12.36
N THR A 31 4.79 11.96 11.59
CA THR A 31 3.45 11.77 11.05
C THR A 31 3.40 10.61 10.05
N THR A 32 4.44 10.43 9.25
CA THR A 32 4.59 9.28 8.35
C THR A 32 4.62 7.98 9.14
N ARG A 33 5.45 7.89 10.18
CA ARG A 33 5.50 6.72 11.06
C ARG A 33 4.12 6.38 11.62
N ASN A 34 3.41 7.34 12.17
CA ASN A 34 2.08 7.13 12.76
C ASN A 34 1.11 6.55 11.71
N PHE A 35 1.11 7.07 10.50
CA PHE A 35 0.24 6.57 9.45
C PHE A 35 0.59 5.12 9.05
N TYR A 36 1.86 4.83 8.73
CA TYR A 36 2.24 3.49 8.26
C TYR A 36 2.17 2.44 9.38
N VAL A 37 2.49 2.79 10.63
CA VAL A 37 2.44 1.86 11.77
C VAL A 37 1.03 1.74 12.34
N ASP A 38 0.40 2.85 12.71
CA ASP A 38 -0.84 2.83 13.49
C ASP A 38 -2.08 2.62 12.60
N VAL A 39 -2.08 3.15 11.38
CA VAL A 39 -3.20 2.99 10.44
C VAL A 39 -3.05 1.73 9.59
N LEU A 40 -1.87 1.52 8.97
CA LEU A 40 -1.64 0.41 8.05
C LEU A 40 -1.08 -0.85 8.71
N GLY A 41 -0.60 -0.78 9.95
CA GLY A 41 -0.04 -1.92 10.67
C GLY A 41 1.34 -2.37 10.20
N CYS A 42 2.08 -1.52 9.48
CA CYS A 42 3.43 -1.81 9.03
C CYS A 42 4.42 -1.88 10.21
N ARG A 43 5.43 -2.71 10.09
CA ARG A 43 6.56 -2.72 11.04
C ARG A 43 7.66 -1.78 10.55
N VAL A 44 8.28 -1.06 11.48
CA VAL A 44 9.47 -0.25 11.18
C VAL A 44 10.68 -1.16 11.06
N GLY A 45 11.48 -0.94 10.01
CA GLY A 45 12.77 -1.58 9.81
C GLY A 45 13.91 -0.71 10.34
N ARG A 46 14.85 -0.35 9.46
CA ARG A 46 15.92 0.59 9.81
C ARG A 46 15.42 2.02 9.65
N GLU A 47 16.05 2.92 10.37
CA GLU A 47 15.73 4.35 10.30
C GLU A 47 16.94 5.24 10.59
N SER A 48 16.82 6.48 10.18
CA SER A 48 17.78 7.54 10.47
C SER A 48 17.04 8.86 10.75
N ALA A 49 17.78 9.95 10.90
CA ALA A 49 17.17 11.27 11.03
C ALA A 49 16.43 11.76 9.78
N THR A 50 16.62 11.13 8.62
CA THR A 50 16.09 11.59 7.32
C THR A 50 15.31 10.55 6.55
N TRP A 51 15.22 9.31 7.04
CA TRP A 51 14.47 8.24 6.36
C TRP A 51 14.04 7.11 7.31
N ILE A 52 13.01 6.39 6.93
CA ILE A 52 12.49 5.19 7.61
C ILE A 52 12.21 4.10 6.58
N ASP A 53 12.69 2.87 6.87
CA ASP A 53 12.27 1.66 6.17
C ASP A 53 11.02 1.08 6.85
N PHE A 54 10.04 0.66 6.05
CA PHE A 54 8.87 -0.10 6.51
C PHE A 54 8.81 -1.48 5.86
N ASP A 55 8.44 -2.48 6.64
CA ASP A 55 7.91 -3.74 6.15
C ASP A 55 6.45 -3.50 5.73
N PHE A 56 6.24 -3.22 4.46
CA PHE A 56 4.95 -2.97 3.86
C PHE A 56 4.39 -4.29 3.32
N PHE A 57 3.74 -5.03 4.20
CA PHE A 57 3.13 -6.33 3.87
C PHE A 57 4.08 -7.31 3.19
N GLY A 58 5.33 -7.37 3.67
CA GLY A 58 6.37 -8.25 3.16
C GLY A 58 7.26 -7.61 2.07
N TYR A 59 6.99 -6.38 1.65
CA TYR A 59 7.83 -5.60 0.72
C TYR A 59 8.52 -4.47 1.47
N GLN A 60 9.68 -4.04 0.98
CA GLN A 60 10.37 -2.91 1.57
C GLN A 60 9.97 -1.60 0.90
N ILE A 61 9.47 -0.64 1.69
CA ILE A 61 9.34 0.73 1.24
C ILE A 61 10.15 1.65 2.14
N THR A 62 10.76 2.70 1.55
CA THR A 62 11.59 3.65 2.29
C THR A 62 11.05 5.06 2.11
N ALA A 63 10.60 5.65 3.22
CA ALA A 63 10.19 7.05 3.27
C ALA A 63 11.39 7.96 3.48
N HIS A 64 11.66 8.88 2.57
CA HIS A 64 12.71 9.90 2.67
C HIS A 64 12.12 11.26 2.96
N CYS A 65 12.55 11.88 4.06
CA CYS A 65 12.13 13.24 4.43
C CYS A 65 12.91 14.28 3.62
N LEU A 66 12.26 14.85 2.63
CA LEU A 66 12.84 15.87 1.74
C LEU A 66 12.07 17.21 1.79
N GLY A 67 11.14 17.35 2.75
CA GLY A 67 10.26 18.51 2.88
C GLY A 67 9.10 18.51 1.87
N ALA A 68 8.22 19.52 1.93
CA ALA A 68 7.03 19.61 1.11
C ALA A 68 7.34 19.62 -0.38
N ASP A 69 6.51 18.95 -1.18
CA ASP A 69 6.67 18.81 -2.63
C ASP A 69 5.54 19.47 -3.42
N VAL A 70 5.77 19.55 -4.72
CA VAL A 70 4.76 19.96 -5.69
C VAL A 70 3.76 18.81 -5.85
N ALA A 71 2.48 19.17 -5.99
CA ALA A 71 1.42 18.18 -6.23
C ALA A 71 1.74 17.28 -7.44
N ALA A 72 1.53 15.97 -7.28
CA ALA A 72 1.70 15.01 -8.36
C ALA A 72 0.67 15.24 -9.47
N PRO A 73 1.02 14.98 -10.75
CA PRO A 73 0.04 14.97 -11.83
C PRO A 73 -1.04 13.91 -11.55
N THR A 74 -2.25 14.17 -12.03
CA THR A 74 -3.38 13.26 -11.87
C THR A 74 -3.84 12.66 -13.19
N ASN A 75 -4.45 11.47 -13.12
CA ASN A 75 -5.19 10.86 -14.22
C ASN A 75 -6.62 10.58 -13.76
N SER A 76 -7.59 10.79 -14.64
CA SER A 76 -8.99 10.54 -14.32
C SER A 76 -9.31 9.04 -14.36
N VAL A 77 -9.79 8.50 -13.24
CA VAL A 77 -10.25 7.12 -13.11
C VAL A 77 -11.61 7.11 -12.43
N ASP A 78 -12.63 6.60 -13.11
CA ASP A 78 -14.02 6.52 -12.60
C ASP A 78 -14.55 7.87 -12.06
N GLY A 79 -14.18 8.99 -12.71
CA GLY A 79 -14.58 10.34 -12.30
C GLY A 79 -13.78 10.94 -11.14
N HIS A 80 -12.72 10.27 -10.69
CA HIS A 80 -11.80 10.76 -9.67
C HIS A 80 -10.44 11.11 -10.27
N ASP A 81 -9.86 12.22 -9.83
CA ASP A 81 -8.49 12.61 -10.17
C ASP A 81 -7.51 11.87 -9.26
N ILE A 82 -6.88 10.84 -9.81
CA ILE A 82 -5.94 9.97 -9.09
C ILE A 82 -4.51 10.43 -9.33
N PRO A 83 -3.72 10.70 -8.27
CA PRO A 83 -2.31 11.04 -8.41
C PRO A 83 -1.49 9.93 -9.07
N ILE A 84 -0.54 10.33 -9.89
CA ILE A 84 0.44 9.44 -10.54
C ILE A 84 1.83 9.98 -10.23
N PRO A 85 2.74 9.17 -9.65
CA PRO A 85 2.56 7.77 -9.27
C PRO A 85 1.66 7.59 -8.04
N HIS A 86 1.13 6.40 -7.89
CA HIS A 86 0.58 5.87 -6.64
C HIS A 86 1.03 4.40 -6.47
N PHE A 87 0.90 3.87 -5.28
CA PHE A 87 1.30 2.49 -4.96
C PHE A 87 0.33 1.86 -3.97
N GLY A 88 0.43 0.56 -3.76
CA GLY A 88 -0.44 -0.14 -2.83
C GLY A 88 -0.37 -1.64 -2.98
N LEU A 89 -1.51 -2.31 -2.74
CA LEU A 89 -1.58 -3.76 -2.73
C LEU A 89 -2.73 -4.27 -3.58
N ILE A 90 -2.50 -5.44 -4.19
CA ILE A 90 -3.56 -6.32 -4.66
C ILE A 90 -3.76 -7.38 -3.58
N MET A 91 -4.94 -7.39 -2.98
CA MET A 91 -5.31 -8.23 -1.84
C MET A 91 -6.22 -9.37 -2.30
N SER A 92 -6.42 -10.37 -1.45
CA SER A 92 -7.53 -11.29 -1.63
C SER A 92 -8.86 -10.55 -1.51
N TRP A 93 -9.91 -11.05 -2.16
CA TRP A 93 -11.25 -10.45 -2.08
C TRP A 93 -11.75 -10.32 -0.64
N GLU A 94 -11.55 -11.36 0.15
CA GLU A 94 -11.94 -11.38 1.56
C GLU A 94 -11.14 -10.40 2.41
N ASP A 95 -9.81 -10.35 2.25
CA ASP A 95 -8.96 -9.43 2.99
C ASP A 95 -9.26 -7.96 2.68
N TRP A 96 -9.61 -7.67 1.42
CA TRP A 96 -10.00 -6.33 1.02
C TRP A 96 -11.27 -5.86 1.77
N HIS A 97 -12.29 -6.71 1.87
CA HIS A 97 -13.50 -6.38 2.61
C HIS A 97 -13.22 -6.19 4.11
N ARG A 98 -12.38 -7.07 4.69
CA ARG A 98 -11.93 -6.90 6.09
C ARG A 98 -11.15 -5.61 6.30
N ALA A 99 -10.32 -5.22 5.34
CA ALA A 99 -9.60 -3.95 5.40
C ALA A 99 -10.55 -2.76 5.35
N VAL A 100 -11.56 -2.77 4.49
CA VAL A 100 -12.60 -1.72 4.44
C VAL A 100 -13.32 -1.59 5.78
N ASP A 101 -13.76 -2.72 6.37
CA ASP A 101 -14.43 -2.72 7.66
C ASP A 101 -13.54 -2.14 8.76
N HIS A 102 -12.27 -2.54 8.78
CA HIS A 102 -11.29 -2.02 9.73
C HIS A 102 -11.05 -0.50 9.56
N MET A 103 -10.84 -0.02 8.33
CA MET A 103 -10.63 1.39 8.04
C MET A 103 -11.85 2.24 8.45
N ASN A 104 -13.06 1.75 8.21
CA ASN A 104 -14.27 2.39 8.68
C ASN A 104 -14.35 2.42 10.22
N TYR A 105 -14.01 1.31 10.89
CA TYR A 105 -14.02 1.20 12.34
C TYR A 105 -13.08 2.21 13.02
N ILE A 106 -11.86 2.36 12.48
CA ILE A 106 -10.86 3.32 13.01
C ILE A 106 -11.06 4.76 12.50
N GLY A 107 -12.06 5.01 11.64
CA GLY A 107 -12.41 6.33 11.16
C GLY A 107 -11.44 6.94 10.15
N VAL A 108 -10.76 6.11 9.34
CA VAL A 108 -9.86 6.60 8.29
C VAL A 108 -10.65 7.30 7.18
N ARG A 109 -10.18 8.46 6.76
CA ARG A 109 -10.75 9.17 5.61
C ARG A 109 -10.21 8.57 4.31
N PHE A 110 -11.11 8.05 3.49
CA PHE A 110 -10.76 7.60 2.13
C PHE A 110 -10.58 8.80 1.19
N ARG A 111 -9.54 8.77 0.36
CA ARG A 111 -9.41 9.67 -0.77
C ARG A 111 -10.44 9.31 -1.86
N VAL A 112 -10.57 8.03 -2.15
CA VAL A 112 -11.66 7.46 -2.95
C VAL A 112 -12.30 6.36 -2.15
N ALA A 113 -13.62 6.49 -1.93
CA ALA A 113 -14.38 5.53 -1.15
C ALA A 113 -14.36 4.14 -1.75
N PRO A 114 -14.44 3.07 -0.93
CA PRO A 114 -14.53 1.70 -1.41
C PRO A 114 -15.65 1.51 -2.43
N HIS A 115 -15.34 0.93 -3.57
CA HIS A 115 -16.33 0.62 -4.61
C HIS A 115 -15.90 -0.56 -5.47
N ILE A 116 -16.87 -1.13 -6.17
CA ILE A 116 -16.68 -2.25 -7.11
C ILE A 116 -16.70 -1.71 -8.53
N ARG A 117 -15.71 -2.11 -9.31
CA ARG A 117 -15.60 -1.80 -10.75
C ARG A 117 -15.93 -3.06 -11.56
N PHE A 118 -16.50 -2.87 -12.73
CA PHE A 118 -16.84 -3.94 -13.68
C PHE A 118 -17.72 -5.05 -13.05
N LYS A 119 -18.67 -4.64 -12.19
CA LYS A 119 -19.51 -5.54 -11.41
C LYS A 119 -20.18 -6.57 -12.31
N ASP A 120 -20.16 -7.83 -11.87
CA ASP A 120 -20.75 -9.00 -12.54
C ASP A 120 -20.18 -9.26 -13.96
N GLY A 121 -19.02 -8.67 -14.28
CA GLY A 121 -18.34 -8.83 -15.56
C GLY A 121 -16.89 -9.31 -15.43
N PRO A 122 -16.23 -9.58 -16.58
CA PRO A 122 -14.81 -9.91 -16.60
C PRO A 122 -13.97 -8.81 -15.96
N GLY A 123 -12.99 -9.21 -15.13
CA GLY A 123 -12.12 -8.25 -14.43
C GLY A 123 -12.81 -7.50 -13.29
N GLU A 124 -13.93 -8.03 -12.74
CA GLU A 124 -14.57 -7.44 -11.55
C GLU A 124 -13.55 -7.26 -10.45
N GLN A 125 -13.42 -6.01 -9.99
CA GLN A 125 -12.45 -5.64 -8.99
C GLN A 125 -13.02 -4.63 -8.00
N ALA A 126 -12.51 -4.68 -6.78
CA ALA A 126 -12.81 -3.74 -5.71
C ALA A 126 -11.60 -2.83 -5.50
N THR A 127 -11.82 -1.56 -5.19
CA THR A 127 -10.74 -0.60 -4.90
C THR A 127 -11.16 0.45 -3.89
N PHE A 128 -10.19 0.94 -3.11
CA PHE A 128 -10.26 2.20 -2.39
C PHE A 128 -8.88 2.87 -2.38
N PHE A 129 -8.88 4.17 -2.15
CA PHE A 129 -7.64 4.94 -2.05
C PHE A 129 -7.55 5.65 -0.72
N LEU A 130 -6.34 5.64 -0.15
CA LEU A 130 -5.95 6.45 1.00
C LEU A 130 -4.93 7.49 0.57
N GLU A 131 -4.75 8.50 1.40
CA GLU A 131 -3.68 9.47 1.26
C GLU A 131 -2.89 9.51 2.56
N ASP A 132 -1.56 9.40 2.46
CA ASP A 132 -0.71 9.55 3.64
C ASP A 132 -0.58 11.04 4.04
N PRO A 133 0.01 11.35 5.23
CA PRO A 133 0.12 12.74 5.69
C PRO A 133 0.91 13.67 4.76
N SER A 134 1.71 13.12 3.86
CA SER A 134 2.50 13.88 2.88
C SER A 134 1.85 13.98 1.49
N GLY A 135 0.61 13.49 1.33
CA GLY A 135 -0.13 13.50 0.07
C GLY A 135 0.20 12.34 -0.88
N ASN A 136 0.98 11.35 -0.44
CA ASN A 136 1.18 10.16 -1.24
C ASN A 136 -0.11 9.35 -1.31
N CYS A 137 -0.50 8.95 -2.52
CA CYS A 137 -1.72 8.19 -2.75
C CYS A 137 -1.43 6.69 -2.74
N LEU A 138 -2.23 5.93 -2.00
CA LEU A 138 -2.15 4.48 -1.91
C LEU A 138 -3.43 3.85 -2.41
N GLU A 139 -3.33 2.86 -3.30
CA GLU A 139 -4.45 2.07 -3.79
C GLU A 139 -4.44 0.67 -3.16
N PHE A 140 -5.58 0.28 -2.61
CA PHE A 140 -5.82 -1.08 -2.13
C PHE A 140 -6.94 -1.70 -2.95
N LYS A 141 -6.61 -2.73 -3.72
CA LYS A 141 -7.56 -3.36 -4.61
C LYS A 141 -7.55 -4.89 -4.50
N ALA A 142 -8.63 -5.49 -4.95
CA ALA A 142 -8.77 -6.92 -5.08
C ALA A 142 -9.49 -7.26 -6.38
N PHE A 143 -9.11 -8.36 -7.00
CA PHE A 143 -9.85 -8.96 -8.10
C PHE A 143 -10.73 -10.07 -7.55
N LYS A 144 -11.98 -10.14 -7.99
CA LYS A 144 -12.89 -11.21 -7.59
C LYS A 144 -12.36 -12.57 -8.03
N ASN A 145 -11.80 -12.62 -9.25
CA ASN A 145 -10.96 -13.72 -9.71
C ASN A 145 -9.50 -13.24 -9.81
N ILE A 146 -8.62 -13.81 -9.01
CA ILE A 146 -7.20 -13.41 -8.95
C ILE A 146 -6.47 -13.62 -10.30
N GLU A 147 -6.93 -14.53 -11.13
CA GLU A 147 -6.35 -14.77 -12.47
C GLU A 147 -6.52 -13.56 -13.40
N ASP A 148 -7.49 -12.69 -13.12
CA ASP A 148 -7.75 -11.50 -13.94
C ASP A 148 -6.68 -10.41 -13.76
N VAL A 149 -5.82 -10.49 -12.74
CA VAL A 149 -4.75 -9.50 -12.46
C VAL A 149 -3.85 -9.27 -13.68
N PHE A 150 -3.54 -10.33 -14.41
CA PHE A 150 -2.67 -10.29 -15.60
C PHE A 150 -3.40 -10.72 -16.87
N ALA A 151 -4.72 -10.73 -16.87
CA ALA A 151 -5.49 -11.09 -18.05
C ALA A 151 -5.24 -10.08 -19.20
N THR A 152 -4.94 -10.58 -20.38
CA THR A 152 -4.64 -9.76 -21.58
C THR A 152 -5.88 -9.46 -22.42
N ALA A 153 -6.99 -10.17 -22.20
CA ALA A 153 -8.28 -9.95 -22.83
C ALA A 153 -9.34 -9.59 -21.79
N ARG A 154 -10.20 -8.65 -22.13
CA ARG A 154 -11.38 -8.26 -21.35
C ARG A 154 -12.65 -8.69 -22.06
#